data_9479e6e49f883a9f19f1c562440cc1e3
#
_entry.id   9479e6e49f883a9f19f1c562440cc1e3
#
_cell.length_a   1.000
_cell.length_b   1.000
_cell.length_c   1.000
_cell.angle_alpha   90.00
_cell.angle_beta   90.00
_cell.angle_gamma   90.00
#
_symmetry.space_group_name_H-M   'P 1'
#
loop_
_entity.id
_entity.type
_entity.pdbx_description
1 polymer ?
#
loop_
_entity_poly.entity_id
_entity_poly.type
_entity_poly.pdbx_seq_one_letter_code
_entity_poly.pdbx_strand_id
1 'polypeptide(L)'
;RQSKHKELVTTLLYKEDTMDFKEIKLKAEGYKKDMSRFLRDLIAIPGESCGEEEVIKRIYKEMEKLGFDKIVIDGMGNILGYMGNGEKLIGFDGHIDTVGLGELSNWKFDPYKGYENDEEIGGRGASDQLGGIVAATYGAKIMKDLGLLSDKYTVLVTGTVQEEDCDGLCWQYIYNEDKVRPEFVVITEPTNGNIYRGQRGRMEIRVEVKGISCHGSAPERGDNAIYKMSDILQEVRMLNDNLHYDEFLGKGTITVSEIFFSSPSRCAVADMCAISLDRRLTDGETYEMALEEVRNLPFVKKYNAKVTMYKYKRPSYTKVVYPTDCYFPTWVIPEEAPATQAMVKAYEGMYGTPKVDKWTFSTNGVSIMGRFGIPCIGFGPGKEEEAHAPNEKTWKADLVKCAAVYAAIPTIYCNNK
;
A
#
# COMPACT_ATOMS: atom_id res chain seq x y z
N ARG A 1 -58.27 5.19 -26.54
CA ARG A 1 -57.86 5.69 -25.20
C ARG A 1 -57.04 4.65 -24.38
N GLN A 2 -57.14 3.35 -24.67
CA GLN A 2 -56.38 2.31 -23.96
C GLN A 2 -54.93 2.10 -24.45
N SER A 3 -54.59 2.49 -25.67
CA SER A 3 -53.22 2.31 -26.23
C SER A 3 -52.22 3.37 -25.71
N LYS A 4 -52.68 4.62 -25.50
CA LYS A 4 -51.82 5.69 -24.96
C LYS A 4 -51.48 5.53 -23.46
N HIS A 5 -52.30 4.79 -22.69
CA HIS A 5 -52.06 4.53 -21.29
C HIS A 5 -51.02 3.40 -21.08
N LYS A 6 -50.91 2.45 -22.02
CA LYS A 6 -49.90 1.39 -21.98
C LYS A 6 -48.51 1.90 -22.36
N GLU A 7 -48.40 2.82 -23.30
CA GLU A 7 -47.10 3.43 -23.66
C GLU A 7 -46.54 4.34 -22.55
N LEU A 8 -47.40 5.10 -21.84
CA LEU A 8 -46.94 5.93 -20.70
C LEU A 8 -46.50 5.09 -19.50
N VAL A 9 -47.14 3.96 -19.23
CA VAL A 9 -46.78 3.07 -18.13
C VAL A 9 -45.53 2.28 -18.47
N THR A 10 -45.29 1.91 -19.72
CA THR A 10 -44.08 1.22 -20.16
C THR A 10 -42.86 2.16 -20.19
N THR A 11 -43.06 3.46 -20.46
CA THR A 11 -41.98 4.46 -20.43
C THR A 11 -41.59 4.88 -19.00
N LEU A 12 -42.46 4.64 -18.02
CA LEU A 12 -42.17 4.88 -16.58
C LEU A 12 -41.53 3.73 -15.85
N LEU A 13 -41.42 2.54 -16.47
CA LEU A 13 -40.85 1.32 -15.86
C LEU A 13 -39.44 0.97 -16.32
N TYR A 14 -38.82 1.72 -17.24
CA TYR A 14 -37.44 1.55 -17.70
C TYR A 14 -36.67 2.88 -17.71
N LYS A 15 -36.66 3.60 -16.60
CA LYS A 15 -35.47 4.33 -16.25
C LYS A 15 -34.57 3.30 -15.53
N GLU A 16 -33.79 2.56 -16.28
CA GLU A 16 -32.52 2.08 -15.75
C GLU A 16 -31.85 3.33 -15.15
N ASP A 17 -31.57 3.30 -13.85
CA ASP A 17 -30.77 4.32 -13.17
C ASP A 17 -29.36 4.28 -13.79
N THR A 18 -29.22 4.87 -14.97
CA THR A 18 -27.92 5.09 -15.59
C THR A 18 -27.20 6.15 -14.77
N MET A 19 -26.10 5.75 -14.13
CA MET A 19 -25.27 6.64 -13.33
C MET A 19 -24.85 7.86 -14.14
N ASP A 20 -25.07 9.06 -13.59
CA ASP A 20 -24.64 10.31 -14.25
C ASP A 20 -23.16 10.59 -13.98
N PHE A 21 -22.31 10.00 -14.79
CA PHE A 21 -20.86 10.19 -14.72
C PHE A 21 -20.43 11.66 -14.90
N LYS A 22 -21.19 12.44 -15.68
CA LYS A 22 -20.90 13.86 -15.87
C LYS A 22 -21.11 14.65 -14.60
N GLU A 23 -22.18 14.37 -13.88
CA GLU A 23 -22.48 15.00 -12.59
C GLU A 23 -21.41 14.65 -11.55
N ILE A 24 -20.97 13.39 -11.50
CA ILE A 24 -19.88 12.95 -10.60
C ILE A 24 -18.58 13.70 -10.89
N LYS A 25 -18.19 13.81 -12.15
CA LYS A 25 -16.99 14.57 -12.55
C LYS A 25 -17.07 16.05 -12.15
N LEU A 26 -18.20 16.69 -12.40
CA LEU A 26 -18.41 18.09 -12.04
C LEU A 26 -18.36 18.30 -10.52
N LYS A 27 -18.93 17.37 -9.76
CA LYS A 27 -18.89 17.42 -8.30
C LYS A 27 -17.47 17.26 -7.78
N ALA A 28 -16.71 16.32 -8.32
CA ALA A 28 -15.30 16.12 -7.97
C ALA A 28 -14.45 17.36 -8.30
N GLU A 29 -14.64 17.97 -9.47
CA GLU A 29 -13.95 19.22 -9.82
C GLU A 29 -14.29 20.36 -8.86
N GLY A 30 -15.52 20.40 -8.37
CA GLY A 30 -15.96 21.36 -7.34
C GLY A 30 -15.20 21.23 -6.01
N TYR A 31 -14.71 20.04 -5.69
CA TYR A 31 -13.93 19.78 -4.48
C TYR A 31 -12.41 19.93 -4.64
N LYS A 32 -11.92 20.30 -5.82
CA LYS A 32 -10.48 20.43 -6.10
C LYS A 32 -9.73 21.30 -5.07
N LYS A 33 -10.31 22.44 -4.73
CA LYS A 33 -9.70 23.34 -3.71
C LYS A 33 -9.70 22.72 -2.31
N ASP A 34 -10.79 22.08 -1.92
CA ASP A 34 -10.90 21.45 -0.60
C ASP A 34 -9.93 20.30 -0.46
N MET A 35 -9.81 19.45 -1.49
CA MET A 35 -8.82 18.36 -1.52
C MET A 35 -7.39 18.90 -1.50
N SER A 36 -7.09 19.94 -2.26
CA SER A 36 -5.77 20.58 -2.27
C SER A 36 -5.38 21.12 -0.89
N ARG A 37 -6.31 21.82 -0.24
CA ARG A 37 -6.11 22.33 1.14
C ARG A 37 -5.90 21.18 2.12
N PHE A 38 -6.75 20.16 2.08
CA PHE A 38 -6.63 19.02 2.98
C PHE A 38 -5.30 18.29 2.82
N LEU A 39 -4.86 18.06 1.58
CA LEU A 39 -3.55 17.45 1.32
C LEU A 39 -2.40 18.33 1.85
N ARG A 40 -2.46 19.65 1.64
CA ARG A 40 -1.47 20.59 2.17
C ARG A 40 -1.40 20.56 3.69
N ASP A 41 -2.54 20.50 4.35
CA ASP A 41 -2.62 20.40 5.82
C ASP A 41 -1.96 19.09 6.33
N LEU A 42 -2.21 17.97 5.64
CA LEU A 42 -1.61 16.69 6.01
C LEU A 42 -0.09 16.66 5.79
N ILE A 43 0.39 17.18 4.67
CA ILE A 43 1.84 17.28 4.36
C ILE A 43 2.57 18.09 5.44
N ALA A 44 1.93 19.15 5.96
CA ALA A 44 2.53 20.03 6.96
C ALA A 44 2.73 19.34 8.33
N ILE A 45 2.15 18.19 8.55
CA ILE A 45 2.25 17.45 9.81
C ILE A 45 3.26 16.31 9.62
N PRO A 46 4.43 16.33 10.29
CA PRO A 46 5.34 15.20 10.30
C PRO A 46 4.63 13.94 10.82
N GLY A 47 4.66 12.87 10.04
CA GLY A 47 3.93 11.64 10.36
C GLY A 47 4.67 10.40 9.89
N GLU A 48 5.96 10.25 10.28
CA GLU A 48 6.68 9.01 10.05
C GLU A 48 6.04 7.84 10.80
N SER A 49 6.29 6.61 10.35
CA SER A 49 5.77 5.40 11.01
C SER A 49 6.00 5.44 12.53
N CYS A 50 5.00 5.09 13.29
CA CYS A 50 4.95 5.15 14.77
C CYS A 50 4.84 6.57 15.36
N GLY A 51 4.63 7.59 14.53
CA GLY A 51 4.47 8.99 14.93
C GLY A 51 3.26 9.69 14.32
N GLU A 52 2.23 8.96 13.93
CA GLU A 52 1.13 9.42 13.07
C GLU A 52 -0.03 10.12 13.81
N GLU A 53 0.04 10.26 15.11
CA GLU A 53 -1.09 10.71 15.95
C GLU A 53 -1.73 12.01 15.46
N GLU A 54 -0.92 13.04 15.16
CA GLU A 54 -1.44 14.35 14.75
C GLU A 54 -2.04 14.31 13.33
N VAL A 55 -1.52 13.46 12.45
CA VAL A 55 -2.09 13.22 11.11
C VAL A 55 -3.48 12.59 11.25
N ILE A 56 -3.62 11.57 12.09
CA ILE A 56 -4.91 10.91 12.39
C ILE A 56 -5.92 11.92 12.94
N LYS A 57 -5.52 12.79 13.88
CA LYS A 57 -6.38 13.85 14.44
C LYS A 57 -6.86 14.82 13.36
N ARG A 58 -5.98 15.18 12.41
CA ARG A 58 -6.37 16.06 11.31
C ARG A 58 -7.37 15.40 10.35
N ILE A 59 -7.16 14.09 10.04
CA ILE A 59 -8.09 13.32 9.22
C ILE A 59 -9.45 13.19 9.91
N TYR A 60 -9.46 12.92 11.22
CA TYR A 60 -10.68 12.83 12.01
C TYR A 60 -11.53 14.11 11.86
N LYS A 61 -10.92 15.28 12.02
CA LYS A 61 -11.60 16.57 11.87
C LYS A 61 -12.18 16.78 10.45
N GLU A 62 -11.48 16.33 9.43
CA GLU A 62 -12.00 16.43 8.06
C GLU A 62 -13.18 15.49 7.83
N MET A 63 -13.10 14.24 8.27
CA MET A 63 -14.21 13.29 8.18
C MET A 63 -15.45 13.78 8.94
N GLU A 64 -15.25 14.35 10.14
CA GLU A 64 -16.33 14.95 10.93
C GLU A 64 -16.97 16.12 10.19
N LYS A 65 -16.17 17.05 9.66
CA LYS A 65 -16.64 18.18 8.84
C LYS A 65 -17.43 17.73 7.61
N LEU A 66 -17.03 16.64 6.97
CA LEU A 66 -17.69 16.10 5.78
C LEU A 66 -18.93 15.28 6.09
N GLY A 67 -19.21 15.04 7.37
CA GLY A 67 -20.40 14.35 7.84
C GLY A 67 -20.35 12.84 7.65
N PHE A 68 -19.21 12.21 7.94
CA PHE A 68 -19.13 10.77 8.08
C PHE A 68 -20.05 10.31 9.22
N ASP A 69 -20.77 9.22 9.01
CA ASP A 69 -21.80 8.77 9.95
C ASP A 69 -21.21 8.13 11.22
N LYS A 70 -20.01 7.54 11.11
CA LYS A 70 -19.26 6.96 12.20
C LYS A 70 -17.77 7.08 11.93
N ILE A 71 -17.02 7.48 12.94
CA ILE A 71 -15.55 7.59 12.87
C ILE A 71 -14.98 6.88 14.09
N VAL A 72 -14.08 5.91 13.86
CA VAL A 72 -13.43 5.13 14.91
C VAL A 72 -11.94 5.27 14.76
N ILE A 73 -11.22 5.48 15.86
CA ILE A 73 -9.79 5.27 15.95
C ILE A 73 -9.61 3.97 16.73
N ASP A 74 -9.02 2.97 16.09
CA ASP A 74 -8.85 1.65 16.69
C ASP A 74 -7.70 1.62 17.72
N GLY A 75 -7.50 0.47 18.35
CA GLY A 75 -6.46 0.33 19.38
C GLY A 75 -5.03 0.48 18.85
N MET A 76 -4.81 0.22 17.57
CA MET A 76 -3.49 0.42 16.92
C MET A 76 -3.29 1.86 16.46
N GLY A 77 -4.38 2.63 16.34
CA GLY A 77 -4.35 4.02 15.91
C GLY A 77 -4.79 4.26 14.46
N ASN A 78 -5.29 3.24 13.76
CA ASN A 78 -5.92 3.44 12.47
C ASN A 78 -7.22 4.22 12.62
N ILE A 79 -7.55 5.07 11.63
CA ILE A 79 -8.85 5.72 11.56
C ILE A 79 -9.74 5.01 10.56
N LEU A 80 -10.96 4.67 10.99
CA LEU A 80 -11.99 4.02 10.19
C LEU A 80 -13.21 4.94 10.12
N GLY A 81 -13.44 5.52 8.95
CA GLY A 81 -14.58 6.39 8.69
C GLY A 81 -15.65 5.67 7.86
N TYR A 82 -16.89 5.66 8.36
CA TYR A 82 -18.03 4.99 7.72
C TYR A 82 -19.00 6.03 7.17
N MET A 83 -19.53 5.77 5.98
CA MET A 83 -20.57 6.58 5.37
C MET A 83 -21.62 5.69 4.71
N GLY A 84 -22.90 5.94 5.05
CA GLY A 84 -24.03 5.07 4.68
C GLY A 84 -24.29 3.98 5.73
N ASN A 85 -25.32 3.18 5.46
CA ASN A 85 -25.81 2.13 6.36
C ASN A 85 -26.30 0.88 5.62
N GLY A 86 -25.78 0.65 4.42
CA GLY A 86 -26.13 -0.50 3.60
C GLY A 86 -25.42 -1.78 4.04
N GLU A 87 -25.86 -2.89 3.44
CA GLU A 87 -25.46 -4.24 3.86
C GLU A 87 -23.99 -4.56 3.57
N LYS A 88 -23.52 -4.23 2.36
CA LYS A 88 -22.16 -4.55 1.91
C LYS A 88 -21.17 -3.47 2.32
N LEU A 89 -20.06 -3.87 2.93
CA LEU A 89 -18.99 -2.94 3.29
C LEU A 89 -17.97 -2.87 2.16
N ILE A 90 -17.76 -1.67 1.59
CA ILE A 90 -16.77 -1.44 0.53
C ILE A 90 -15.71 -0.50 1.07
N GLY A 91 -14.45 -0.97 1.08
CA GLY A 91 -13.33 -0.27 1.65
C GLY A 91 -12.51 0.53 0.64
N PHE A 92 -11.96 1.65 1.13
CA PHE A 92 -10.94 2.45 0.46
C PHE A 92 -9.82 2.68 1.47
N ASP A 93 -8.64 2.14 1.20
CA ASP A 93 -7.51 2.19 2.11
C ASP A 93 -6.44 3.16 1.64
N GLY A 94 -6.00 4.03 2.54
CA GLY A 94 -4.83 4.87 2.37
C GLY A 94 -3.99 4.85 3.62
N HIS A 95 -2.69 4.51 3.52
CA HIS A 95 -1.81 4.68 4.65
C HIS A 95 -1.45 6.16 4.84
N ILE A 96 -1.23 6.55 6.08
CA ILE A 96 -1.02 7.96 6.42
C ILE A 96 0.35 8.26 6.99
N ASP A 97 1.12 7.22 7.25
CA ASP A 97 2.53 7.37 7.58
C ASP A 97 3.37 7.63 6.33
N THR A 98 4.51 8.27 6.54
CA THR A 98 5.48 8.56 5.50
C THR A 98 6.86 8.06 5.91
N VAL A 99 7.72 7.86 4.92
CA VAL A 99 9.15 7.66 5.20
C VAL A 99 9.81 8.97 5.62
N GLY A 100 11.01 8.89 6.20
CA GLY A 100 11.83 10.05 6.52
C GLY A 100 12.21 10.87 5.29
N LEU A 101 12.77 12.05 5.52
CA LEU A 101 13.06 13.03 4.48
C LEU A 101 14.32 12.69 3.66
N GLY A 102 15.19 11.83 4.20
CA GLY A 102 16.50 11.60 3.63
C GLY A 102 17.42 12.82 3.74
N GLU A 103 18.32 12.99 2.78
CA GLU A 103 19.28 14.12 2.74
C GLU A 103 18.56 15.40 2.30
N LEU A 104 18.45 16.38 3.20
CA LEU A 104 17.72 17.62 2.96
C LEU A 104 18.30 18.47 1.81
N SER A 105 19.58 18.36 1.52
CA SER A 105 20.21 19.05 0.40
C SER A 105 19.70 18.62 -0.97
N ASN A 106 19.03 17.46 -1.05
CA ASN A 106 18.40 16.99 -2.28
C ASN A 106 17.02 17.60 -2.54
N TRP A 107 16.44 18.26 -1.53
CA TRP A 107 15.15 18.93 -1.67
C TRP A 107 15.31 20.36 -2.17
N LYS A 108 14.51 20.75 -3.17
CA LYS A 108 14.46 22.12 -3.72
C LYS A 108 13.53 23.04 -2.92
N PHE A 109 12.76 22.48 -1.98
CA PHE A 109 11.83 23.18 -1.10
C PHE A 109 11.75 22.45 0.24
N ASP A 110 11.18 23.10 1.25
CA ASP A 110 10.94 22.47 2.55
C ASP A 110 9.90 21.33 2.39
N PRO A 111 10.25 20.09 2.73
CA PRO A 111 9.40 18.93 2.49
C PRO A 111 8.07 18.92 3.24
N TYR A 112 7.98 19.58 4.39
CA TYR A 112 6.75 19.69 5.18
C TYR A 112 5.97 20.96 4.87
N LYS A 113 6.64 22.08 4.66
CA LYS A 113 5.98 23.29 4.18
C LYS A 113 5.41 23.06 2.77
N GLY A 114 6.12 22.32 1.95
CA GLY A 114 5.73 21.99 0.59
C GLY A 114 5.54 23.21 -0.29
N TYR A 115 4.93 22.98 -1.44
CA TYR A 115 4.46 24.03 -2.34
C TYR A 115 3.13 23.66 -3.00
N GLU A 116 2.50 24.65 -3.59
CA GLU A 116 1.29 24.48 -4.40
C GLU A 116 1.32 25.46 -5.55
N ASN A 117 0.97 25.00 -6.74
CA ASN A 117 0.68 25.81 -7.90
C ASN A 117 -0.66 25.39 -8.52
N ASP A 118 -0.97 25.84 -9.74
CA ASP A 118 -2.24 25.52 -10.38
C ASP A 118 -2.43 24.03 -10.68
N GLU A 119 -1.35 23.28 -10.88
CA GLU A 119 -1.37 21.87 -11.30
C GLU A 119 -0.94 20.90 -10.23
N GLU A 120 0.01 21.28 -9.36
CA GLU A 120 0.76 20.38 -8.49
C GLU A 120 0.70 20.79 -7.02
N ILE A 121 0.88 19.79 -6.16
CA ILE A 121 1.14 19.93 -4.72
C ILE A 121 2.37 19.12 -4.40
N GLY A 122 3.40 19.77 -3.86
CA GLY A 122 4.67 19.16 -3.48
C GLY A 122 4.85 19.06 -1.97
N GLY A 123 5.47 18.00 -1.53
CA GLY A 123 5.82 17.71 -0.16
C GLY A 123 5.90 16.21 0.12
N ARG A 124 6.55 15.85 1.23
CA ARG A 124 6.62 14.45 1.66
C ARG A 124 5.22 13.89 1.92
N GLY A 125 4.88 12.76 1.31
CA GLY A 125 3.59 12.13 1.40
C GLY A 125 2.58 12.55 0.32
N ALA A 126 2.92 13.49 -0.56
CA ALA A 126 2.01 13.98 -1.60
C ALA A 126 1.49 12.85 -2.51
N SER A 127 2.37 11.98 -3.02
CA SER A 127 2.03 10.79 -3.80
C SER A 127 1.95 9.54 -2.95
N ASP A 128 2.85 9.37 -2.00
CA ASP A 128 2.96 8.17 -1.16
C ASP A 128 2.68 8.51 0.31
N GLN A 129 1.39 8.33 0.73
CA GLN A 129 0.19 8.31 -0.10
C GLN A 129 -0.95 9.15 0.52
N LEU A 130 -0.61 10.31 1.11
CA LEU A 130 -1.63 11.21 1.68
C LEU A 130 -2.65 11.66 0.61
N GLY A 131 -2.21 11.78 -0.66
CA GLY A 131 -3.13 12.06 -1.76
C GLY A 131 -4.24 11.02 -1.91
N GLY A 132 -3.93 9.76 -1.67
CA GLY A 132 -4.89 8.66 -1.71
C GLY A 132 -6.00 8.78 -0.69
N ILE A 133 -5.65 9.01 0.59
CA ILE A 133 -6.65 9.19 1.65
C ILE A 133 -7.51 10.44 1.43
N VAL A 134 -6.93 11.52 0.91
CA VAL A 134 -7.65 12.74 0.54
C VAL A 134 -8.71 12.45 -0.52
N ALA A 135 -8.32 11.80 -1.61
CA ALA A 135 -9.24 11.45 -2.70
C ALA A 135 -10.34 10.49 -2.23
N ALA A 136 -10.01 9.49 -1.41
CA ALA A 136 -10.99 8.55 -0.85
C ALA A 136 -12.01 9.23 0.07
N THR A 137 -11.56 10.11 0.94
CA THR A 137 -12.41 10.86 1.86
C THR A 137 -13.41 11.72 1.10
N TYR A 138 -12.96 12.41 0.06
CA TYR A 138 -13.84 13.24 -0.79
C TYR A 138 -14.66 12.41 -1.79
N GLY A 139 -14.20 11.24 -2.21
CA GLY A 139 -15.00 10.27 -2.96
C GLY A 139 -16.27 9.87 -2.20
N ALA A 140 -16.12 9.56 -0.91
CA ALA A 140 -17.25 9.27 -0.01
C ALA A 140 -18.19 10.48 0.14
N LYS A 141 -17.64 11.69 0.26
CA LYS A 141 -18.43 12.94 0.31
C LYS A 141 -19.25 13.16 -0.96
N ILE A 142 -18.66 12.90 -2.11
CA ILE A 142 -19.36 13.00 -3.41
C ILE A 142 -20.53 12.03 -3.47
N MET A 143 -20.36 10.79 -3.01
CA MET A 143 -21.44 9.80 -2.93
C MET A 143 -22.61 10.32 -2.07
N LYS A 144 -22.31 10.91 -0.93
CA LYS A 144 -23.32 11.51 -0.05
C LYS A 144 -24.05 12.67 -0.71
N ASP A 145 -23.31 13.61 -1.29
CA ASP A 145 -23.89 14.81 -1.91
C ASP A 145 -24.80 14.52 -3.11
N LEU A 146 -24.47 13.49 -3.89
CA LEU A 146 -25.22 13.09 -5.06
C LEU A 146 -26.30 12.03 -4.78
N GLY A 147 -26.48 11.65 -3.51
CA GLY A 147 -27.48 10.66 -3.12
C GLY A 147 -27.20 9.26 -3.66
N LEU A 148 -25.93 8.91 -3.88
CA LEU A 148 -25.53 7.58 -4.37
C LEU A 148 -25.50 6.51 -3.28
N LEU A 149 -25.44 6.92 -2.02
CA LEU A 149 -25.50 5.99 -0.88
C LEU A 149 -26.88 5.31 -0.84
N SER A 150 -26.87 3.99 -0.73
CA SER A 150 -28.07 3.16 -0.74
C SER A 150 -28.08 2.16 0.40
N ASP A 151 -29.17 1.43 0.55
CA ASP A 151 -29.28 0.31 1.47
C ASP A 151 -28.42 -0.91 1.09
N LYS A 152 -27.81 -0.88 -0.10
CA LYS A 152 -26.98 -1.98 -0.59
C LYS A 152 -25.56 -1.95 -0.05
N TYR A 153 -25.01 -0.76 0.26
CA TYR A 153 -23.62 -0.66 0.71
C TYR A 153 -23.36 0.45 1.73
N THR A 154 -22.32 0.22 2.50
CA THR A 154 -21.65 1.20 3.35
C THR A 154 -20.23 1.41 2.83
N VAL A 155 -19.78 2.66 2.78
CA VAL A 155 -18.40 3.01 2.43
C VAL A 155 -17.57 3.09 3.69
N LEU A 156 -16.42 2.42 3.67
CA LEU A 156 -15.39 2.50 4.70
C LEU A 156 -14.15 3.16 4.11
N VAL A 157 -13.73 4.28 4.67
CA VAL A 157 -12.44 4.90 4.36
C VAL A 157 -11.49 4.65 5.53
N THR A 158 -10.37 3.98 5.28
CA THR A 158 -9.35 3.72 6.31
C THR A 158 -8.12 4.57 6.08
N GLY A 159 -7.71 5.30 7.12
CA GLY A 159 -6.40 5.91 7.22
C GLY A 159 -5.52 5.02 8.11
N THR A 160 -4.57 4.31 7.50
CA THR A 160 -3.83 3.25 8.18
C THR A 160 -2.42 3.65 8.56
N VAL A 161 -1.92 3.08 9.64
CA VAL A 161 -0.62 3.42 10.24
C VAL A 161 0.42 2.33 10.00
N GLN A 162 1.70 2.70 10.10
CA GLN A 162 2.86 1.80 10.04
C GLN A 162 2.97 0.96 8.74
N GLU A 163 2.40 1.43 7.64
CA GLU A 163 2.52 0.73 6.36
C GLU A 163 3.97 0.72 5.88
N GLU A 164 4.64 1.86 5.94
CA GLU A 164 6.02 2.03 5.45
C GLU A 164 7.04 1.18 6.22
N ASP A 165 6.80 0.94 7.49
CA ASP A 165 7.63 0.06 8.30
C ASP A 165 7.29 -1.43 8.09
N CYS A 166 6.01 -1.74 7.90
CA CYS A 166 5.52 -3.12 7.87
C CYS A 166 4.21 -3.23 7.11
N ASP A 167 4.30 -3.51 5.83
CA ASP A 167 3.16 -3.56 4.92
C ASP A 167 2.04 -4.46 5.45
N GLY A 168 0.81 -3.94 5.48
CA GLY A 168 -0.36 -4.71 5.88
C GLY A 168 -0.47 -5.06 7.36
N LEU A 169 0.47 -4.61 8.21
CA LEU A 169 0.36 -4.80 9.67
C LEU A 169 -0.95 -4.23 10.22
N CYS A 170 -1.29 -3.01 9.80
CA CYS A 170 -2.53 -2.33 10.16
C CYS A 170 -3.77 -3.16 9.83
N TRP A 171 -3.80 -3.81 8.68
CA TRP A 171 -4.93 -4.66 8.27
C TRP A 171 -4.98 -6.00 8.98
N GLN A 172 -3.86 -6.53 9.49
CA GLN A 172 -3.91 -7.66 10.40
C GLN A 172 -4.68 -7.29 11.68
N TYR A 173 -4.45 -6.09 12.21
CA TYR A 173 -5.19 -5.57 13.35
C TYR A 173 -6.68 -5.35 13.02
N ILE A 174 -6.98 -4.62 11.96
CA ILE A 174 -8.36 -4.34 11.51
C ILE A 174 -9.14 -5.63 11.29
N TYR A 175 -8.55 -6.62 10.63
CA TYR A 175 -9.22 -7.90 10.35
C TYR A 175 -9.37 -8.76 11.60
N ASN A 176 -8.31 -8.92 12.39
CA ASN A 176 -8.28 -9.86 13.51
C ASN A 176 -8.87 -9.29 14.81
N GLU A 177 -8.62 -8.01 15.11
CA GLU A 177 -9.03 -7.39 16.38
C GLU A 177 -10.34 -6.61 16.22
N ASP A 178 -10.44 -5.74 15.22
CA ASP A 178 -11.65 -4.94 14.97
C ASP A 178 -12.75 -5.76 14.30
N LYS A 179 -12.44 -6.93 13.73
CA LYS A 179 -13.38 -7.80 13.00
C LYS A 179 -14.02 -7.12 11.78
N VAL A 180 -13.34 -6.17 11.18
CA VAL A 180 -13.81 -5.45 9.98
C VAL A 180 -13.40 -6.21 8.73
N ARG A 181 -14.38 -6.59 7.91
CA ARG A 181 -14.18 -7.47 6.74
C ARG A 181 -14.97 -6.97 5.53
N PRO A 182 -14.40 -6.05 4.73
CA PRO A 182 -15.06 -5.54 3.53
C PRO A 182 -15.30 -6.62 2.47
N GLU A 183 -16.26 -6.37 1.58
CA GLU A 183 -16.46 -7.15 0.33
C GLU A 183 -15.22 -7.09 -0.57
N PHE A 184 -14.67 -5.91 -0.71
CA PHE A 184 -13.39 -5.63 -1.36
C PHE A 184 -12.83 -4.30 -0.87
N VAL A 185 -11.56 -4.05 -1.17
CA VAL A 185 -10.87 -2.80 -0.81
C VAL A 185 -10.20 -2.21 -2.03
N VAL A 186 -10.42 -0.92 -2.24
CA VAL A 186 -9.63 -0.12 -3.18
C VAL A 186 -8.39 0.38 -2.44
N ILE A 187 -7.21 0.03 -2.95
CA ILE A 187 -5.93 0.54 -2.45
C ILE A 187 -5.60 1.81 -3.20
N THR A 188 -5.44 2.90 -2.46
CA THR A 188 -5.30 4.25 -3.03
C THR A 188 -3.86 4.72 -3.19
N GLU A 189 -2.90 3.79 -3.19
CA GLU A 189 -1.51 4.02 -3.56
C GLU A 189 -1.37 4.58 -4.98
N PRO A 190 -0.30 5.35 -5.28
CA PRO A 190 -0.13 5.93 -6.61
C PRO A 190 -0.03 4.85 -7.69
N THR A 191 -0.76 5.05 -8.79
CA THR A 191 -0.85 4.07 -9.88
C THR A 191 -0.54 4.63 -11.27
N ASN A 192 0.10 5.81 -11.35
CA ASN A 192 0.43 6.44 -12.63
C ASN A 192 -0.80 6.67 -13.55
N GLY A 193 -1.99 6.83 -12.97
CA GLY A 193 -3.24 6.98 -13.71
C GLY A 193 -3.84 5.67 -14.27
N ASN A 194 -3.26 4.53 -13.91
CA ASN A 194 -3.68 3.20 -14.35
C ASN A 194 -4.48 2.47 -13.25
N ILE A 195 -5.10 1.36 -13.63
CA ILE A 195 -5.71 0.42 -12.67
C ILE A 195 -4.71 -0.68 -12.39
N TYR A 196 -4.37 -0.87 -11.12
CA TYR A 196 -3.40 -1.88 -10.70
C TYR A 196 -4.11 -3.05 -10.01
N ARG A 197 -3.80 -4.27 -10.46
CA ARG A 197 -4.47 -5.47 -9.98
C ARG A 197 -3.56 -6.47 -9.26
N GLY A 198 -2.38 -6.03 -8.85
CA GLY A 198 -1.49 -6.90 -8.08
C GLY A 198 -0.11 -6.33 -7.86
N GLN A 199 0.68 -7.10 -7.14
CA GLN A 199 2.08 -6.82 -6.84
C GLN A 199 2.82 -8.09 -6.45
N ARG A 200 4.15 -8.07 -6.57
CA ARG A 200 4.99 -9.09 -5.96
C ARG A 200 4.96 -8.96 -4.44
N GLY A 201 4.99 -10.08 -3.76
CA GLY A 201 5.23 -10.13 -2.33
C GLY A 201 6.69 -9.83 -1.99
N ARG A 202 6.99 -9.73 -0.71
CA ARG A 202 8.36 -9.55 -0.23
C ARG A 202 8.58 -10.27 1.10
N MET A 203 9.83 -10.51 1.43
CA MET A 203 10.23 -10.96 2.75
C MET A 203 11.64 -10.51 3.08
N GLU A 204 11.95 -10.44 4.35
CA GLU A 204 13.23 -10.02 4.86
C GLU A 204 13.90 -11.20 5.57
N ILE A 205 15.07 -11.61 5.07
CA ILE A 205 15.79 -12.78 5.53
C ILE A 205 17.13 -12.35 6.10
N ARG A 206 17.53 -12.95 7.21
CA ARG A 206 18.87 -12.81 7.80
C ARG A 206 19.63 -14.12 7.63
N VAL A 207 20.85 -14.00 7.10
CA VAL A 207 21.82 -15.11 7.02
C VAL A 207 23.01 -14.76 7.90
N GLU A 208 23.36 -15.62 8.84
CA GLU A 208 24.45 -15.39 9.80
C GLU A 208 25.40 -16.56 9.82
N VAL A 209 26.70 -16.27 9.76
CA VAL A 209 27.80 -17.24 9.96
C VAL A 209 28.62 -16.89 11.19
N LYS A 210 29.08 -17.90 11.86
CA LYS A 210 30.03 -17.80 12.98
C LYS A 210 31.43 -18.11 12.50
N GLY A 211 32.38 -17.44 13.11
CA GLY A 211 33.79 -17.66 12.96
C GLY A 211 34.49 -17.86 14.33
N ILE A 212 35.80 -17.87 14.30
CA ILE A 212 36.66 -17.93 15.51
C ILE A 212 37.70 -16.83 15.38
N SER A 213 37.68 -15.90 16.32
CA SER A 213 38.63 -14.79 16.33
C SER A 213 40.04 -15.24 16.73
N CYS A 214 41.01 -14.58 16.17
CA CYS A 214 42.41 -14.67 16.57
C CYS A 214 43.15 -13.38 16.17
N HIS A 215 44.41 -13.27 16.54
CA HIS A 215 45.23 -12.13 16.16
C HIS A 215 45.44 -12.11 14.64
N GLY A 216 45.21 -10.97 13.99
CA GLY A 216 45.29 -10.84 12.53
C GLY A 216 46.66 -11.13 11.90
N SER A 217 47.74 -11.14 12.72
CA SER A 217 49.08 -11.55 12.26
C SER A 217 49.27 -13.08 12.11
N ALA A 218 48.34 -13.87 12.65
CA ALA A 218 48.35 -15.32 12.55
C ALA A 218 46.92 -15.84 12.21
N PRO A 219 46.40 -15.49 11.04
CA PRO A 219 44.99 -15.74 10.66
C PRO A 219 44.65 -17.23 10.58
N GLU A 220 45.64 -18.09 10.40
CA GLU A 220 45.50 -19.55 10.38
C GLU A 220 45.02 -20.14 11.72
N ARG A 221 45.09 -19.38 12.81
CA ARG A 221 44.62 -19.80 14.15
C ARG A 221 43.12 -19.56 14.38
N GLY A 222 42.48 -18.82 13.46
CA GLY A 222 41.07 -18.47 13.53
C GLY A 222 40.27 -19.06 12.39
N ASP A 223 39.00 -18.61 12.30
CA ASP A 223 38.10 -18.96 11.23
C ASP A 223 37.31 -17.69 10.87
N ASN A 224 37.61 -17.12 9.72
CA ASN A 224 37.13 -15.79 9.34
C ASN A 224 35.67 -15.80 8.84
N ALA A 225 34.75 -15.27 9.64
CA ALA A 225 33.33 -15.17 9.28
C ALA A 225 33.11 -14.31 8.05
N ILE A 226 33.92 -13.28 7.81
CA ILE A 226 33.77 -12.40 6.61
C ILE A 226 34.13 -13.21 5.36
N TYR A 227 35.15 -14.03 5.38
CA TYR A 227 35.51 -14.88 4.21
C TYR A 227 34.41 -15.91 3.91
N LYS A 228 33.84 -16.53 4.93
CA LYS A 228 32.68 -17.42 4.77
C LYS A 228 31.49 -16.68 4.14
N MET A 229 31.20 -15.47 4.63
CA MET A 229 30.10 -14.67 4.08
C MET A 229 30.38 -14.25 2.63
N SER A 230 31.61 -13.97 2.25
CA SER A 230 31.96 -13.62 0.87
C SER A 230 31.59 -14.72 -0.12
N ASP A 231 31.74 -15.97 0.25
CA ASP A 231 31.32 -17.11 -0.57
C ASP A 231 29.80 -17.16 -0.71
N ILE A 232 29.09 -16.96 0.38
CA ILE A 232 27.62 -16.91 0.41
C ILE A 232 27.08 -15.74 -0.44
N LEU A 233 27.72 -14.58 -0.36
CA LEU A 233 27.34 -13.40 -1.16
C LEU A 233 27.37 -13.70 -2.68
N GLN A 234 28.36 -14.45 -3.15
CA GLN A 234 28.44 -14.85 -4.57
C GLN A 234 27.28 -15.79 -4.94
N GLU A 235 26.94 -16.72 -4.07
CA GLU A 235 25.80 -17.62 -4.32
C GLU A 235 24.46 -16.89 -4.34
N VAL A 236 24.24 -15.94 -3.43
CA VAL A 236 23.03 -15.09 -3.42
C VAL A 236 22.93 -14.28 -4.74
N ARG A 237 24.05 -13.75 -5.20
CA ARG A 237 24.10 -13.01 -6.47
C ARG A 237 23.71 -13.89 -7.64
N MET A 238 24.21 -15.12 -7.72
CA MET A 238 23.82 -16.07 -8.77
C MET A 238 22.38 -16.56 -8.63
N LEU A 239 21.88 -16.71 -7.41
CA LEU A 239 20.49 -17.09 -7.14
C LEU A 239 19.51 -16.09 -7.76
N ASN A 240 19.79 -14.79 -7.67
CA ASN A 240 18.94 -13.74 -8.24
C ASN A 240 18.69 -13.93 -9.75
N ASP A 241 19.67 -14.44 -10.48
CA ASP A 241 19.54 -14.63 -11.93
C ASP A 241 18.66 -15.80 -12.30
N ASN A 242 18.41 -16.74 -11.37
CA ASN A 242 17.72 -18.01 -11.59
C ASN A 242 16.37 -18.12 -10.88
N LEU A 243 15.83 -17.01 -10.36
CA LEU A 243 14.54 -17.00 -9.68
C LEU A 243 13.36 -17.15 -10.65
N HIS A 244 12.24 -17.64 -10.13
CA HIS A 244 11.02 -17.88 -10.89
C HIS A 244 10.50 -16.62 -11.58
N TYR A 245 9.93 -16.78 -12.77
CA TYR A 245 9.32 -15.72 -13.59
C TYR A 245 7.84 -15.97 -13.76
N ASP A 246 7.05 -14.94 -13.61
CA ASP A 246 5.62 -14.87 -13.90
C ASP A 246 5.37 -13.84 -15.00
N GLU A 247 4.46 -14.12 -15.92
CA GLU A 247 4.20 -13.23 -17.07
C GLU A 247 3.64 -11.86 -16.66
N PHE A 248 2.82 -11.82 -15.62
CA PHE A 248 2.20 -10.56 -15.17
C PHE A 248 3.09 -9.81 -14.18
N LEU A 249 3.56 -10.47 -13.12
CA LEU A 249 4.33 -9.82 -12.06
C LEU A 249 5.84 -9.72 -12.35
N GLY A 250 6.32 -10.47 -13.33
CA GLY A 250 7.75 -10.54 -13.65
C GLY A 250 8.51 -11.54 -12.76
N LYS A 251 9.83 -11.45 -12.80
CA LYS A 251 10.75 -12.32 -12.06
C LYS A 251 10.80 -11.94 -10.58
N GLY A 252 10.89 -12.95 -9.70
CA GLY A 252 11.29 -12.73 -8.32
C GLY A 252 12.71 -12.16 -8.24
N THR A 253 13.03 -11.47 -7.16
CA THR A 253 14.37 -10.90 -6.93
C THR A 253 14.86 -11.19 -5.54
N ILE A 254 16.19 -11.20 -5.37
CA ILE A 254 16.85 -11.27 -4.07
C ILE A 254 18.06 -10.33 -4.09
N THR A 255 18.16 -9.48 -3.08
CA THR A 255 19.21 -8.47 -2.96
C THR A 255 19.76 -8.48 -1.54
N VAL A 256 21.09 -8.41 -1.42
CA VAL A 256 21.73 -8.11 -0.15
C VAL A 256 21.57 -6.62 0.13
N SER A 257 20.84 -6.28 1.18
CA SER A 257 20.53 -4.88 1.54
C SER A 257 21.40 -4.35 2.68
N GLU A 258 21.92 -5.24 3.54
CA GLU A 258 22.76 -4.85 4.67
C GLU A 258 23.82 -5.93 4.93
N ILE A 259 24.93 -5.50 5.54
CA ILE A 259 25.96 -6.40 6.04
C ILE A 259 26.38 -5.98 7.44
N PHE A 260 26.54 -6.95 8.33
CA PHE A 260 26.95 -6.78 9.72
C PHE A 260 28.12 -7.68 10.01
N PHE A 261 29.00 -7.25 10.89
CA PHE A 261 30.09 -8.10 11.38
C PHE A 261 30.42 -7.79 12.83
N SER A 262 31.06 -8.73 13.50
CA SER A 262 31.77 -8.46 14.75
C SER A 262 33.19 -8.95 14.68
N SER A 263 34.07 -8.21 15.36
CA SER A 263 35.46 -8.53 15.55
C SER A 263 35.96 -7.85 16.84
N PRO A 264 36.81 -8.48 17.63
CA PRO A 264 37.36 -7.87 18.83
C PRO A 264 38.17 -6.60 18.56
N SER A 265 38.78 -6.48 17.36
CA SER A 265 39.49 -5.28 16.89
C SER A 265 39.72 -5.32 15.40
N ARG A 266 40.18 -4.19 14.81
CA ARG A 266 40.60 -4.14 13.42
C ARG A 266 41.83 -5.01 13.10
N CYS A 267 42.53 -5.51 14.13
CA CYS A 267 43.68 -6.38 14.00
C CYS A 267 43.36 -7.84 14.40
N ALA A 268 42.06 -8.19 14.40
CA ALA A 268 41.60 -9.54 14.74
C ALA A 268 40.72 -10.13 13.63
N VAL A 269 40.72 -11.45 13.52
CA VAL A 269 39.83 -12.19 12.64
C VAL A 269 38.39 -12.04 13.11
N ALA A 270 37.46 -11.76 12.19
CA ALA A 270 36.05 -11.59 12.50
C ALA A 270 35.39 -12.90 12.94
N ASP A 271 34.64 -12.85 14.04
CA ASP A 271 33.97 -13.99 14.67
C ASP A 271 32.48 -14.13 14.34
N MET A 272 31.93 -13.14 13.67
CA MET A 272 30.55 -13.17 13.12
C MET A 272 30.46 -12.32 11.87
N CYS A 273 29.68 -12.79 10.88
CA CYS A 273 29.21 -11.96 9.78
C CYS A 273 27.75 -12.32 9.44
N ALA A 274 26.95 -11.32 9.17
CA ALA A 274 25.55 -11.51 8.81
C ALA A 274 25.13 -10.56 7.69
N ILE A 275 24.14 -10.97 6.92
CA ILE A 275 23.53 -10.15 5.86
C ILE A 275 22.02 -10.12 6.00
N SER A 276 21.42 -9.03 5.56
CA SER A 276 19.98 -8.94 5.32
C SER A 276 19.70 -9.09 3.83
N LEU A 277 18.67 -9.87 3.51
CA LEU A 277 18.20 -10.10 2.15
C LEU A 277 16.79 -9.52 1.99
N ASP A 278 16.62 -8.66 0.98
CA ASP A 278 15.31 -8.27 0.46
C ASP A 278 14.93 -9.24 -0.66
N ARG A 279 13.93 -10.09 -0.40
CA ARG A 279 13.42 -11.09 -1.33
C ARG A 279 12.05 -10.66 -1.86
N ARG A 280 11.93 -10.43 -3.17
CA ARG A 280 10.65 -10.17 -3.82
C ARG A 280 10.11 -11.46 -4.41
N LEU A 281 8.87 -11.79 -4.06
CA LEU A 281 8.19 -13.04 -4.40
C LEU A 281 7.22 -12.80 -5.56
N THR A 282 7.39 -13.54 -6.66
CA THR A 282 6.44 -13.50 -7.76
C THR A 282 5.30 -14.51 -7.57
N ASP A 283 4.32 -14.53 -8.47
CA ASP A 283 3.18 -15.43 -8.32
C ASP A 283 3.63 -16.90 -8.32
N GLY A 284 3.04 -17.69 -7.42
CA GLY A 284 3.40 -19.09 -7.18
C GLY A 284 4.56 -19.32 -6.20
N GLU A 285 5.25 -18.28 -5.73
CA GLU A 285 6.31 -18.40 -4.73
C GLU A 285 5.76 -18.21 -3.30
N THR A 286 6.22 -19.05 -2.37
CA THR A 286 5.89 -18.97 -0.94
C THR A 286 7.12 -18.63 -0.11
N TYR A 287 6.91 -18.23 1.16
CA TYR A 287 8.04 -17.94 2.05
C TYR A 287 8.86 -19.20 2.37
N GLU A 288 8.21 -20.36 2.44
CA GLU A 288 8.90 -21.64 2.67
C GLU A 288 9.84 -21.94 1.51
N MET A 289 9.39 -21.82 0.26
CA MET A 289 10.22 -21.99 -0.92
C MET A 289 11.43 -21.06 -0.89
N ALA A 290 11.21 -19.76 -0.61
CA ALA A 290 12.26 -18.77 -0.60
C ALA A 290 13.29 -19.01 0.51
N LEU A 291 12.88 -19.43 1.71
CA LEU A 291 13.80 -19.82 2.77
C LEU A 291 14.61 -21.06 2.41
N GLU A 292 13.96 -22.08 1.80
CA GLU A 292 14.65 -23.30 1.38
C GLU A 292 15.65 -23.04 0.27
N GLU A 293 15.36 -22.15 -0.67
CA GLU A 293 16.33 -21.73 -1.70
C GLU A 293 17.63 -21.22 -1.05
N VAL A 294 17.52 -20.35 -0.05
CA VAL A 294 18.69 -19.81 0.65
C VAL A 294 19.38 -20.87 1.52
N ARG A 295 18.61 -21.67 2.26
CA ARG A 295 19.15 -22.77 3.09
C ARG A 295 19.89 -23.82 2.28
N ASN A 296 19.48 -24.04 1.05
CA ASN A 296 20.07 -25.03 0.16
C ASN A 296 21.30 -24.53 -0.61
N LEU A 297 21.68 -23.27 -0.49
CA LEU A 297 22.92 -22.78 -1.07
C LEU A 297 24.12 -23.57 -0.51
N PRO A 298 25.04 -24.05 -1.37
CA PRO A 298 26.16 -24.93 -0.96
C PRO A 298 26.99 -24.36 0.19
N PHE A 299 27.35 -23.07 0.15
CA PHE A 299 28.14 -22.47 1.21
C PHE A 299 27.33 -22.16 2.48
N VAL A 300 26.02 -21.91 2.37
CA VAL A 300 25.13 -21.82 3.53
C VAL A 300 25.15 -23.14 4.30
N LYS A 301 25.06 -24.27 3.60
CA LYS A 301 25.16 -25.60 4.20
C LYS A 301 26.55 -25.90 4.73
N LYS A 302 27.58 -25.62 3.94
CA LYS A 302 28.99 -25.90 4.29
C LYS A 302 29.41 -25.21 5.59
N TYR A 303 28.97 -23.94 5.76
CA TYR A 303 29.33 -23.16 6.94
C TYR A 303 28.28 -23.22 8.04
N ASN A 304 27.28 -24.06 7.90
CA ASN A 304 26.15 -24.16 8.83
C ASN A 304 25.56 -22.80 9.19
N ALA A 305 25.37 -21.96 8.16
CA ALA A 305 24.84 -20.61 8.33
C ALA A 305 23.40 -20.65 8.85
N LYS A 306 23.10 -19.77 9.80
CA LYS A 306 21.75 -19.64 10.32
C LYS A 306 20.91 -18.75 9.39
N VAL A 307 19.82 -19.27 8.86
CA VAL A 307 18.88 -18.56 8.00
C VAL A 307 17.57 -18.34 8.76
N THR A 308 17.22 -17.09 8.99
CA THR A 308 15.99 -16.71 9.74
C THR A 308 15.25 -15.61 9.02
N MET A 309 13.94 -15.53 9.24
CA MET A 309 13.11 -14.41 8.81
C MET A 309 13.07 -13.35 9.91
N TYR A 310 13.13 -12.07 9.53
CA TYR A 310 12.97 -10.97 10.48
C TYR A 310 11.56 -10.92 11.04
N LYS A 311 11.45 -10.36 12.23
CA LYS A 311 10.19 -10.09 12.89
C LYS A 311 10.09 -8.61 13.26
N TYR A 312 9.03 -7.96 12.84
CA TYR A 312 8.71 -6.58 13.19
C TYR A 312 8.01 -6.52 14.54
N LYS A 313 8.47 -5.62 15.43
CA LYS A 313 7.96 -5.48 16.81
C LYS A 313 7.89 -4.03 17.28
N ARG A 314 8.02 -3.05 16.39
CA ARG A 314 7.91 -1.65 16.81
C ARG A 314 6.51 -1.34 17.31
N PRO A 315 6.37 -0.63 18.46
CA PRO A 315 5.07 -0.19 18.93
C PRO A 315 4.50 0.90 18.02
N SER A 316 3.18 0.88 17.81
CA SER A 316 2.45 1.99 17.20
C SER A 316 2.55 3.26 18.05
N TYR A 317 2.07 4.40 17.53
CA TYR A 317 1.98 5.62 18.33
C TYR A 317 1.08 5.46 19.58
N THR A 318 0.12 4.53 19.54
CA THR A 318 -0.73 4.15 20.69
C THR A 318 -0.04 3.21 21.68
N LYS A 319 1.23 2.82 21.41
CA LYS A 319 2.03 1.88 22.20
C LYS A 319 1.62 0.40 22.06
N VAL A 320 0.73 0.07 21.14
CA VAL A 320 0.42 -1.32 20.81
C VAL A 320 1.58 -1.95 20.05
N VAL A 321 2.03 -3.10 20.49
CA VAL A 321 2.98 -3.97 19.79
C VAL A 321 2.20 -5.12 19.17
N TYR A 322 2.29 -5.28 17.85
CA TYR A 322 1.63 -6.35 17.11
C TYR A 322 2.67 -7.12 16.30
N PRO A 323 3.35 -8.11 16.92
CA PRO A 323 4.49 -8.78 16.30
C PRO A 323 4.11 -9.46 14.99
N THR A 324 4.92 -9.22 13.94
CA THR A 324 4.65 -9.75 12.60
C THR A 324 5.95 -10.26 11.98
N ASP A 325 5.93 -11.50 11.48
CA ASP A 325 7.02 -11.99 10.65
C ASP A 325 7.10 -11.17 9.35
N CYS A 326 8.32 -10.77 8.97
CA CYS A 326 8.55 -9.94 7.78
C CYS A 326 8.43 -10.78 6.50
N TYR A 327 7.25 -11.32 6.32
CA TYR A 327 6.75 -11.98 5.13
C TYR A 327 5.45 -11.29 4.70
N PHE A 328 5.41 -10.87 3.46
CA PHE A 328 4.35 -10.06 2.87
C PHE A 328 3.91 -10.75 1.58
N PRO A 329 2.77 -11.48 1.60
CA PRO A 329 2.37 -12.34 0.48
C PRO A 329 2.13 -11.59 -0.82
N THR A 330 2.50 -12.22 -1.93
CA THR A 330 2.09 -11.85 -3.28
C THR A 330 0.57 -11.89 -3.40
N TRP A 331 0.01 -10.97 -4.18
CA TRP A 331 -1.41 -11.03 -4.52
C TRP A 331 -1.67 -10.50 -5.93
N VAL A 332 -2.65 -11.09 -6.60
CA VAL A 332 -3.16 -10.67 -7.90
C VAL A 332 -4.67 -10.91 -7.91
N ILE A 333 -5.45 -9.88 -8.26
CA ILE A 333 -6.88 -10.03 -8.51
C ILE A 333 -7.11 -10.31 -10.00
N PRO A 334 -7.99 -11.27 -10.39
CA PRO A 334 -8.32 -11.50 -11.79
C PRO A 334 -8.95 -10.28 -12.47
N GLU A 335 -8.74 -10.13 -13.77
CA GLU A 335 -9.36 -9.05 -14.54
C GLU A 335 -10.89 -9.14 -14.53
N GLU A 336 -11.43 -10.35 -14.58
CA GLU A 336 -12.88 -10.64 -14.60
C GLU A 336 -13.54 -10.56 -13.21
N ALA A 337 -12.78 -10.37 -12.14
CA ALA A 337 -13.33 -10.24 -10.79
C ALA A 337 -14.30 -9.04 -10.70
N PRO A 338 -15.40 -9.18 -9.94
CA PRO A 338 -16.40 -8.12 -9.84
C PRO A 338 -15.83 -6.76 -9.40
N ALA A 339 -14.88 -6.74 -8.47
CA ALA A 339 -14.23 -5.50 -8.03
C ALA A 339 -13.39 -4.86 -9.14
N THR A 340 -12.63 -5.66 -9.90
CA THR A 340 -11.88 -5.17 -11.07
C THR A 340 -12.81 -4.56 -12.12
N GLN A 341 -13.89 -5.27 -12.45
CA GLN A 341 -14.85 -4.82 -13.46
C GLN A 341 -15.59 -3.55 -13.01
N ALA A 342 -15.92 -3.41 -11.74
CA ALA A 342 -16.52 -2.19 -11.20
C ALA A 342 -15.57 -0.98 -11.35
N MET A 343 -14.28 -1.16 -11.06
CA MET A 343 -13.26 -0.14 -11.25
C MET A 343 -13.12 0.25 -12.73
N VAL A 344 -13.00 -0.73 -13.62
CA VAL A 344 -12.88 -0.50 -15.07
C VAL A 344 -14.08 0.27 -15.60
N LYS A 345 -15.30 -0.14 -15.25
CA LYS A 345 -16.53 0.56 -15.68
C LYS A 345 -16.62 1.98 -15.15
N ALA A 346 -16.24 2.21 -13.89
CA ALA A 346 -16.20 3.55 -13.31
C ALA A 346 -15.23 4.46 -14.09
N TYR A 347 -14.06 3.95 -14.39
CA TYR A 347 -13.04 4.66 -15.15
C TYR A 347 -13.51 4.94 -16.58
N GLU A 348 -14.01 3.92 -17.29
CA GLU A 348 -14.48 4.04 -18.68
C GLU A 348 -15.63 5.03 -18.84
N GLY A 349 -16.54 5.07 -17.86
CA GLY A 349 -17.66 6.02 -17.86
C GLY A 349 -17.24 7.49 -17.84
N MET A 350 -16.03 7.79 -17.39
CA MET A 350 -15.57 9.17 -17.19
C MET A 350 -14.30 9.54 -17.95
N TYR A 351 -13.39 8.60 -18.16
CA TYR A 351 -12.02 8.91 -18.60
C TYR A 351 -11.52 8.04 -19.76
N GLY A 352 -12.37 7.25 -20.38
CA GLY A 352 -11.99 6.39 -21.51
C GLY A 352 -11.38 5.05 -21.08
N THR A 353 -10.65 4.39 -21.96
CA THR A 353 -10.11 3.06 -21.69
C THR A 353 -8.93 3.11 -20.73
N PRO A 354 -9.00 2.43 -19.58
CA PRO A 354 -7.89 2.37 -18.64
C PRO A 354 -6.80 1.39 -19.10
N LYS A 355 -5.55 1.66 -18.71
CA LYS A 355 -4.51 0.64 -18.72
C LYS A 355 -4.59 -0.14 -17.41
N VAL A 356 -4.51 -1.47 -17.49
CA VAL A 356 -4.45 -2.36 -16.34
C VAL A 356 -3.02 -2.86 -16.17
N ASP A 357 -2.44 -2.68 -14.99
CA ASP A 357 -1.05 -3.01 -14.70
C ASP A 357 -0.88 -3.45 -13.23
N LYS A 358 0.31 -3.34 -12.70
CA LYS A 358 0.71 -3.76 -11.35
C LYS A 358 1.65 -2.75 -10.71
N TRP A 359 1.73 -2.79 -9.37
CA TRP A 359 2.79 -2.09 -8.65
C TRP A 359 4.13 -2.81 -8.74
N THR A 360 5.20 -2.03 -8.70
CA THR A 360 6.57 -2.54 -8.53
C THR A 360 6.94 -2.65 -7.05
N PHE A 361 6.32 -1.87 -6.18
CA PHE A 361 6.51 -1.90 -4.73
C PHE A 361 5.37 -2.64 -4.00
N SER A 362 5.49 -2.79 -2.70
CA SER A 362 4.54 -3.49 -1.84
C SER A 362 3.51 -2.52 -1.25
N THR A 363 2.31 -3.01 -0.95
CA THR A 363 1.19 -2.25 -0.40
C THR A 363 0.48 -3.05 0.71
N ASN A 364 -0.49 -2.44 1.39
CA ASN A 364 -1.34 -3.14 2.36
C ASN A 364 -2.12 -4.34 1.78
N GLY A 365 -2.21 -4.45 0.47
CA GLY A 365 -2.81 -5.59 -0.23
C GLY A 365 -2.21 -6.94 0.16
N VAL A 366 -0.97 -6.96 0.64
CA VAL A 366 -0.30 -8.17 1.15
C VAL A 366 -1.08 -8.83 2.29
N SER A 367 -1.73 -8.05 3.13
CA SER A 367 -2.59 -8.59 4.19
C SER A 367 -4.04 -8.69 3.75
N ILE A 368 -4.60 -7.65 3.15
CA ILE A 368 -6.01 -7.62 2.77
C ILE A 368 -6.34 -8.79 1.85
N MET A 369 -5.65 -8.91 0.74
CA MET A 369 -5.86 -10.02 -0.21
C MET A 369 -4.89 -11.17 0.02
N GLY A 370 -3.61 -10.90 0.20
CA GLY A 370 -2.60 -11.94 0.31
C GLY A 370 -2.77 -12.85 1.53
N ARG A 371 -3.12 -12.30 2.71
CA ARG A 371 -3.34 -13.10 3.93
C ARG A 371 -4.80 -13.49 4.10
N PHE A 372 -5.74 -12.58 3.87
CA PHE A 372 -7.15 -12.73 4.27
C PHE A 372 -8.09 -13.01 3.10
N GLY A 373 -7.62 -12.94 1.86
CA GLY A 373 -8.41 -13.25 0.68
C GLY A 373 -9.51 -12.23 0.37
N ILE A 374 -9.48 -11.04 0.98
CA ILE A 374 -10.39 -9.95 0.64
C ILE A 374 -9.91 -9.34 -0.67
N PRO A 375 -10.73 -9.32 -1.74
CA PRO A 375 -10.32 -8.78 -3.03
C PRO A 375 -9.81 -7.34 -2.92
N CYS A 376 -8.67 -7.06 -3.58
CA CYS A 376 -8.10 -5.73 -3.68
C CYS A 376 -7.97 -5.30 -5.13
N ILE A 377 -8.21 -4.02 -5.38
CA ILE A 377 -7.97 -3.37 -6.67
C ILE A 377 -7.33 -2.00 -6.42
N GLY A 378 -6.34 -1.63 -7.23
CA GLY A 378 -5.57 -0.42 -7.04
C GLY A 378 -5.93 0.70 -8.01
N PHE A 379 -6.13 1.88 -7.46
CA PHE A 379 -6.22 3.12 -8.21
C PHE A 379 -5.98 4.29 -7.25
N GLY A 380 -4.95 5.09 -7.51
CA GLY A 380 -4.61 6.22 -6.64
C GLY A 380 -3.87 7.35 -7.35
N PRO A 381 -3.93 8.56 -6.77
CA PRO A 381 -3.31 9.74 -7.35
C PRO A 381 -1.78 9.70 -7.24
N GLY A 382 -1.11 10.27 -8.21
CA GLY A 382 0.35 10.37 -8.23
C GLY A 382 1.02 9.26 -9.02
N LYS A 383 2.35 9.21 -8.88
CA LYS A 383 3.21 8.29 -9.62
C LYS A 383 4.11 7.51 -8.67
N GLU A 384 4.38 6.23 -9.01
CA GLU A 384 5.27 5.38 -8.23
C GLU A 384 6.68 5.97 -8.08
N GLU A 385 7.19 6.65 -9.09
CA GLU A 385 8.53 7.26 -9.08
C GLU A 385 8.70 8.39 -8.05
N GLU A 386 7.59 8.95 -7.58
CA GLU A 386 7.58 9.98 -6.53
C GLU A 386 7.75 9.39 -5.13
N ALA A 387 7.41 8.12 -4.95
CA ALA A 387 7.52 7.44 -3.66
C ALA A 387 8.96 7.41 -3.16
N HIS A 388 9.17 7.81 -1.91
CA HIS A 388 10.48 7.87 -1.23
C HIS A 388 11.51 8.80 -1.86
N ALA A 389 11.15 9.53 -2.93
CA ALA A 389 12.04 10.45 -3.63
C ALA A 389 12.07 11.84 -2.97
N PRO A 390 13.17 12.58 -3.09
CA PRO A 390 13.15 14.01 -2.79
C PRO A 390 12.29 14.76 -3.83
N ASN A 391 11.78 15.92 -3.45
CA ASN A 391 10.90 16.75 -4.28
C ASN A 391 9.59 16.06 -4.68
N GLU A 392 9.12 15.13 -3.85
CA GLU A 392 7.88 14.41 -4.03
C GLU A 392 6.71 15.37 -4.27
N LYS A 393 5.83 15.00 -5.20
CA LYS A 393 4.65 15.78 -5.57
C LYS A 393 3.53 14.89 -6.07
N THR A 394 2.33 15.47 -6.12
CA THR A 394 1.17 14.89 -6.80
C THR A 394 0.43 15.95 -7.61
N TRP A 395 -0.50 15.52 -8.45
CA TRP A 395 -1.23 16.38 -9.36
C TRP A 395 -2.67 16.60 -8.88
N LYS A 396 -3.12 17.84 -8.90
CA LYS A 396 -4.50 18.18 -8.52
C LYS A 396 -5.54 17.48 -9.41
N ALA A 397 -5.23 17.32 -10.70
CA ALA A 397 -6.08 16.57 -11.62
C ALA A 397 -6.24 15.10 -11.24
N ASP A 398 -5.19 14.48 -10.67
CA ASP A 398 -5.25 13.10 -10.19
C ASP A 398 -6.14 12.96 -8.95
N LEU A 399 -6.10 13.93 -8.02
CA LEU A 399 -6.99 13.95 -6.86
C LEU A 399 -8.46 13.98 -7.30
N VAL A 400 -8.79 14.85 -8.22
CA VAL A 400 -10.15 14.99 -8.80
C VAL A 400 -10.58 13.70 -9.49
N LYS A 401 -9.73 13.18 -10.36
CA LYS A 401 -9.99 11.93 -11.11
C LYS A 401 -10.23 10.75 -10.18
N CYS A 402 -9.37 10.55 -9.18
CA CYS A 402 -9.51 9.47 -8.23
C CYS A 402 -10.77 9.60 -7.39
N ALA A 403 -11.07 10.79 -6.85
CA ALA A 403 -12.28 11.02 -6.08
C ALA A 403 -13.55 10.73 -6.91
N ALA A 404 -13.58 11.12 -8.18
CA ALA A 404 -14.70 10.85 -9.10
C ALA A 404 -14.86 9.34 -9.35
N VAL A 405 -13.78 8.64 -9.67
CA VAL A 405 -13.80 7.19 -9.91
C VAL A 405 -14.26 6.44 -8.67
N TYR A 406 -13.70 6.77 -7.50
CA TYR A 406 -14.09 6.15 -6.23
C TYR A 406 -15.60 6.32 -5.95
N ALA A 407 -16.14 7.50 -6.23
CA ALA A 407 -17.56 7.79 -6.00
C ALA A 407 -18.51 6.91 -6.82
N ALA A 408 -18.07 6.40 -7.96
CA ALA A 408 -18.88 5.57 -8.86
C ALA A 408 -18.81 4.07 -8.53
N ILE A 409 -17.71 3.59 -7.93
CA ILE A 409 -17.41 2.15 -7.79
C ILE A 409 -18.49 1.39 -7.01
N PRO A 410 -18.90 1.81 -5.79
CA PRO A 410 -19.83 1.01 -4.99
C PRO A 410 -21.18 0.78 -5.65
N THR A 411 -21.74 1.80 -6.29
CA THR A 411 -23.01 1.69 -6.99
C THR A 411 -22.91 0.75 -8.19
N ILE A 412 -21.84 0.85 -8.98
CA ILE A 412 -21.60 -0.05 -10.12
C ILE A 412 -21.45 -1.49 -9.63
N TYR A 413 -20.64 -1.72 -8.59
CA TYR A 413 -20.43 -3.04 -8.01
C TYR A 413 -21.73 -3.69 -7.55
N CYS A 414 -22.57 -2.95 -6.84
CA CYS A 414 -23.83 -3.45 -6.28
C CYS A 414 -24.92 -3.66 -7.35
N ASN A 415 -24.85 -2.99 -8.50
CA ASN A 415 -25.84 -3.09 -9.58
C ASN A 415 -25.46 -4.15 -10.63
N ASN A 416 -24.21 -4.63 -10.65
CA ASN A 416 -23.75 -5.69 -11.53
C ASN A 416 -24.06 -7.07 -10.91
N LYS A 417 -25.37 -7.48 -10.96
CA LYS A 417 -25.79 -8.85 -10.64
C LYS A 417 -26.39 -9.52 -11.86
#